data_8af4d44369b7609d71ea8c9567ce7c64
#
_entry.id   8af4d44369b7609d71ea8c9567ce7c64
#
_cell.length_a   1.000
_cell.length_b   1.000
_cell.length_c   1.000
_cell.angle_alpha   90.00
_cell.angle_beta   90.00
_cell.angle_gamma   90.00
#
_symmetry.space_group_name_H-M   'P 1'
#
loop_
_entity.id
_entity.type
_entity.pdbx_description
1 polymer ?
#
loop_
_entity_poly.entity_id
_entity_poly.type
_entity_poly.pdbx_seq_one_letter_code
_entity_poly.pdbx_strand_id
1 'polypeptide(L)'
;MDNKPKDFSYNQEINLICNQLQALGITADISCRVKDPYSILQKLTRKSVNFEELTDIVGFRIIVNEQDECYTALKLIQEIYKVIPKKYRDYIDNPKTNGYRSLHTVILLGSYGLPVEIQIRTREMHNIAENGKAAHSRYKPNQEQQTVTPRELNLLTKAYEILDQDDLTESSLFAYLQKVTDYLKRSFVELQNKTNSDNCYESQ
;
A
#
# COMPACT_ATOMS: atom_id res chain seq x y z
N MET A 1 20.39 10.42 -27.91
CA MET A 1 20.53 10.49 -26.45
C MET A 1 19.23 9.96 -25.87
N ASP A 2 19.27 8.71 -25.40
CA ASP A 2 18.10 8.04 -24.83
C ASP A 2 17.73 8.70 -23.51
N ASN A 3 16.71 9.57 -23.56
CA ASN A 3 16.09 10.18 -22.39
C ASN A 3 15.09 9.19 -21.76
N LYS A 4 15.56 7.96 -21.39
CA LYS A 4 14.78 7.12 -20.50
C LYS A 4 14.66 7.84 -19.16
N PRO A 5 13.45 7.99 -18.61
CA PRO A 5 13.29 8.47 -17.25
C PRO A 5 14.18 7.62 -16.34
N LYS A 6 14.93 8.28 -15.46
CA LYS A 6 15.79 7.58 -14.50
C LYS A 6 14.88 6.75 -13.62
N ASP A 7 15.08 5.42 -13.61
CA ASP A 7 14.30 4.52 -12.78
C ASP A 7 14.50 4.91 -11.30
N PHE A 8 13.43 4.99 -10.58
CA PHE A 8 13.36 5.55 -9.25
C PHE A 8 13.47 4.42 -8.22
N SER A 9 14.30 4.59 -7.22
CA SER A 9 14.48 3.62 -6.14
C SER A 9 13.79 4.09 -4.86
N TYR A 10 12.97 3.23 -4.27
CA TYR A 10 12.30 3.51 -2.99
C TYR A 10 13.30 3.66 -1.84
N ASN A 11 14.43 2.94 -1.87
CA ASN A 11 15.50 3.08 -0.89
C ASN A 11 16.16 4.46 -0.97
N GLN A 12 16.35 5.01 -2.18
CA GLN A 12 16.87 6.37 -2.35
C GLN A 12 15.93 7.41 -1.74
N GLU A 13 14.62 7.24 -1.91
CA GLU A 13 13.63 8.17 -1.33
C GLU A 13 13.57 8.07 0.20
N ILE A 14 13.62 6.86 0.73
CA ILE A 14 13.71 6.65 2.18
C ILE A 14 14.92 7.38 2.75
N ASN A 15 16.08 7.22 2.11
CA ASN A 15 17.32 7.90 2.53
C ASN A 15 17.21 9.43 2.42
N LEU A 16 16.57 9.94 1.36
CA LEU A 16 16.32 11.38 1.21
C LEU A 16 15.46 11.91 2.36
N ILE A 17 14.33 11.27 2.63
CA ILE A 17 13.42 11.68 3.73
C ILE A 17 14.15 11.59 5.07
N CYS A 18 14.91 10.52 5.32
CA CYS A 18 15.66 10.33 6.55
C CYS A 18 16.67 11.46 6.78
N ASN A 19 17.45 11.80 5.75
CA ASN A 19 18.44 12.89 5.81
C ASN A 19 17.79 14.26 6.06
N GLN A 20 16.65 14.54 5.44
CA GLN A 20 15.92 15.79 5.64
C GLN A 20 15.33 15.89 7.07
N LEU A 21 14.79 14.80 7.60
CA LEU A 21 14.32 14.77 8.99
C LEU A 21 15.46 14.94 9.98
N GLN A 22 16.60 14.29 9.72
CA GLN A 22 17.79 14.44 10.55
C GLN A 22 18.33 15.88 10.56
N ALA A 23 18.26 16.58 9.43
CA ALA A 23 18.63 18.01 9.35
C ALA A 23 17.72 18.91 10.20
N LEU A 24 16.49 18.47 10.50
CA LEU A 24 15.55 19.12 11.42
C LEU A 24 15.72 18.62 12.87
N GLY A 25 16.72 17.80 13.17
CA GLY A 25 16.96 17.21 14.48
C GLY A 25 16.03 16.05 14.84
N ILE A 26 15.28 15.52 13.88
CA ILE A 26 14.31 14.43 14.08
C ILE A 26 14.97 13.10 13.70
N THR A 27 15.04 12.18 14.68
CA THR A 27 15.45 10.79 14.44
C THR A 27 14.23 9.95 14.08
N ALA A 28 14.24 9.35 12.87
CA ALA A 28 13.13 8.57 12.36
C ALA A 28 13.57 7.19 11.87
N ASP A 29 12.75 6.16 12.14
CA ASP A 29 12.86 4.87 11.47
C ASP A 29 11.87 4.87 10.29
N ILE A 30 12.39 4.68 9.08
CA ILE A 30 11.57 4.68 7.88
C ILE A 30 11.64 3.30 7.22
N SER A 31 10.48 2.76 6.89
CA SER A 31 10.37 1.50 6.17
C SER A 31 9.40 1.60 5.00
N CYS A 32 9.75 0.94 3.89
CA CYS A 32 8.84 0.71 2.78
C CYS A 32 7.99 -0.52 3.08
N ARG A 33 6.73 -0.46 2.71
CA ARG A 33 5.81 -1.58 2.76
C ARG A 33 5.05 -1.66 1.45
N VAL A 34 5.12 -2.81 0.82
CA VAL A 34 4.24 -3.15 -0.29
C VAL A 34 3.10 -4.02 0.23
N LYS A 35 1.90 -3.70 -0.20
CA LYS A 35 0.73 -4.47 0.17
C LYS A 35 0.76 -5.81 -0.55
N ASP A 36 0.53 -6.89 0.20
CA ASP A 36 0.52 -8.21 -0.38
C ASP A 36 -0.56 -8.37 -1.48
N PRO A 37 -0.31 -9.19 -2.51
CA PRO A 37 -1.19 -9.37 -3.65
C PRO A 37 -2.61 -9.79 -3.29
N TYR A 38 -2.75 -10.67 -2.31
CA TYR A 38 -4.04 -11.15 -1.84
C TYR A 38 -4.89 -10.04 -1.19
N SER A 39 -4.26 -9.19 -0.38
CA SER A 39 -4.93 -8.01 0.21
C SER A 39 -5.34 -6.98 -0.83
N ILE A 40 -4.58 -6.83 -1.91
CA ILE A 40 -4.95 -5.99 -3.06
C ILE A 40 -6.19 -6.57 -3.74
N LEU A 41 -6.17 -7.87 -4.06
CA LEU A 41 -7.28 -8.58 -4.65
C LEU A 41 -8.56 -8.43 -3.82
N GLN A 42 -8.50 -8.71 -2.52
CA GLN A 42 -9.65 -8.55 -1.62
C GLN A 42 -10.21 -7.12 -1.60
N LYS A 43 -9.36 -6.11 -1.72
CA LYS A 43 -9.80 -4.71 -1.73
C LYS A 43 -10.57 -4.38 -3.01
N LEU A 44 -10.07 -4.83 -4.15
CA LEU A 44 -10.68 -4.63 -5.46
C LEU A 44 -12.04 -5.34 -5.56
N THR A 45 -12.12 -6.60 -5.10
CA THR A 45 -13.37 -7.37 -5.16
C THR A 45 -14.44 -6.87 -4.20
N ARG A 46 -14.06 -6.51 -2.95
CA ARG A 46 -15.04 -6.08 -1.92
C ARG A 46 -15.56 -4.66 -2.09
N LYS A 47 -14.77 -3.75 -2.69
CA LYS A 47 -15.12 -2.33 -2.76
C LYS A 47 -15.56 -1.86 -4.14
N SER A 48 -15.53 -2.75 -5.14
CA SER A 48 -15.78 -2.37 -6.55
C SER A 48 -14.96 -1.13 -6.98
N VAL A 49 -13.74 -1.02 -6.45
CA VAL A 49 -12.83 0.10 -6.70
C VAL A 49 -11.98 -0.24 -7.91
N ASN A 50 -11.82 0.69 -8.82
CA ASN A 50 -10.91 0.53 -9.94
C ASN A 50 -9.46 0.49 -9.46
N PHE A 51 -8.59 -0.18 -10.23
CA PHE A 51 -7.18 -0.33 -9.86
C PHE A 51 -6.47 1.02 -9.71
N GLU A 52 -6.80 1.99 -10.56
CA GLU A 52 -6.28 3.37 -10.53
C GLU A 52 -6.67 4.15 -9.26
N GLU A 53 -7.69 3.69 -8.54
CA GLU A 53 -8.13 4.29 -7.28
C GLU A 53 -7.37 3.76 -6.06
N LEU A 54 -6.57 2.70 -6.24
CA LEU A 54 -5.75 2.14 -5.19
C LEU A 54 -4.54 3.04 -4.92
N THR A 55 -4.53 3.67 -3.76
CA THR A 55 -3.47 4.61 -3.35
C THR A 55 -2.62 4.06 -2.20
N ASP A 56 -2.81 2.80 -1.82
CA ASP A 56 -2.17 2.15 -0.67
C ASP A 56 -1.47 0.82 -1.03
N ILE A 57 -1.03 0.68 -2.27
CA ILE A 57 -0.27 -0.47 -2.73
C ILE A 57 1.15 -0.40 -2.18
N VAL A 58 1.77 0.76 -2.28
CA VAL A 58 3.04 1.07 -1.64
C VAL A 58 2.81 2.09 -0.54
N GLY A 59 3.51 1.93 0.55
CA GLY A 59 3.48 2.89 1.64
C GLY A 59 4.83 3.02 2.32
N PHE A 60 5.15 4.23 2.76
CA PHE A 60 6.23 4.47 3.70
C PHE A 60 5.66 4.63 5.09
N ARG A 61 6.34 4.01 6.05
CA ARG A 61 6.06 4.19 7.46
C ARG A 61 7.21 4.95 8.08
N ILE A 62 6.90 6.10 8.66
CA ILE A 62 7.83 6.98 9.36
C ILE A 62 7.50 6.89 10.84
N ILE A 63 8.45 6.41 11.64
CA ILE A 63 8.32 6.26 13.09
C ILE A 63 9.27 7.26 13.74
N VAL A 64 8.71 8.19 14.50
CA VAL A 64 9.42 9.22 15.23
C VAL A 64 9.26 9.02 16.75
N ASN A 65 9.91 9.85 17.57
CA ASN A 65 9.82 9.70 19.01
C ASN A 65 8.61 10.44 19.60
N GLU A 66 8.40 11.70 19.21
CA GLU A 66 7.43 12.59 19.82
C GLU A 66 6.28 12.93 18.88
N GLN A 67 5.12 13.30 19.46
CA GLN A 67 3.93 13.62 18.68
C GLN A 67 4.14 14.85 17.77
N ASP A 68 4.80 15.88 18.25
CA ASP A 68 5.07 17.10 17.48
C ASP A 68 6.00 16.84 16.30
N GLU A 69 6.90 15.86 16.43
CA GLU A 69 7.75 15.39 15.33
C GLU A 69 6.90 14.75 14.20
N CYS A 70 5.76 14.12 14.52
CA CYS A 70 4.87 13.59 13.50
C CYS A 70 4.33 14.72 12.58
N TYR A 71 3.91 15.83 13.15
CA TYR A 71 3.40 16.97 12.38
C TYR A 71 4.50 17.70 11.62
N THR A 72 5.70 17.80 12.21
CA THR A 72 6.87 18.35 11.53
C THR A 72 7.29 17.49 10.34
N ALA A 73 7.31 16.16 10.51
CA ALA A 73 7.57 15.23 9.42
C ALA A 73 6.51 15.32 8.32
N LEU A 74 5.22 15.44 8.68
CA LEU A 74 4.14 15.64 7.71
C LEU A 74 4.35 16.92 6.89
N LYS A 75 4.70 18.03 7.54
CA LYS A 75 4.97 19.30 6.87
C LYS A 75 6.12 19.17 5.89
N LEU A 76 7.23 18.54 6.30
CA LEU A 76 8.36 18.26 5.43
C LEU A 76 7.94 17.44 4.19
N ILE A 77 7.16 16.36 4.36
CA ILE A 77 6.66 15.55 3.25
C ILE A 77 5.81 16.39 2.28
N GLN A 78 4.96 17.27 2.80
CA GLN A 78 4.12 18.16 1.98
C GLN A 78 4.91 19.24 1.24
N GLU A 79 6.08 19.63 1.74
CA GLU A 79 7.00 20.58 1.10
C GLU A 79 7.81 19.91 -0.02
N ILE A 80 8.21 18.65 0.16
CA ILE A 80 9.07 17.94 -0.80
C ILE A 80 8.25 17.31 -1.95
N TYR A 81 7.05 16.81 -1.63
CA TYR A 81 6.27 15.99 -2.56
C TYR A 81 4.91 16.60 -2.90
N LYS A 82 4.44 16.30 -4.10
CA LYS A 82 3.05 16.57 -4.47
C LYS A 82 2.12 15.61 -3.72
N VAL A 83 1.23 16.15 -2.89
CA VAL A 83 0.28 15.39 -2.09
C VAL A 83 -1.11 15.31 -2.73
N ILE A 84 -1.91 14.30 -2.37
CA ILE A 84 -3.33 14.21 -2.70
C ILE A 84 -4.16 14.66 -1.48
N PRO A 85 -4.66 15.91 -1.42
CA PRO A 85 -5.26 16.47 -0.20
C PRO A 85 -6.46 15.68 0.32
N LYS A 86 -7.30 15.13 -0.56
CA LYS A 86 -8.49 14.33 -0.21
C LYS A 86 -8.15 13.02 0.54
N LYS A 87 -6.90 12.60 0.49
CA LYS A 87 -6.41 11.35 1.13
C LYS A 87 -5.74 11.59 2.49
N TYR A 88 -5.64 12.84 2.95
CA TYR A 88 -5.16 13.15 4.29
C TYR A 88 -6.13 12.66 5.37
N ARG A 89 -5.59 12.06 6.42
CA ARG A 89 -6.33 11.64 7.63
C ARG A 89 -5.46 11.84 8.86
N ASP A 90 -6.02 12.51 9.85
CA ASP A 90 -5.39 12.68 11.16
C ASP A 90 -6.07 11.76 12.17
N TYR A 91 -5.43 10.61 12.40
CA TYR A 91 -5.84 9.67 13.44
C TYR A 91 -5.05 9.88 14.74
N ILE A 92 -4.18 10.90 14.83
CA ILE A 92 -3.57 11.30 16.08
C ILE A 92 -4.58 12.13 16.87
N ASP A 93 -5.14 13.14 16.23
CA ASP A 93 -6.15 14.02 16.81
C ASP A 93 -7.53 13.32 16.90
N ASN A 94 -7.87 12.49 15.91
CA ASN A 94 -9.13 11.74 15.86
C ASN A 94 -8.87 10.22 15.81
N PRO A 95 -8.50 9.58 16.93
CA PRO A 95 -8.16 8.17 16.98
C PRO A 95 -9.31 7.27 16.54
N LYS A 96 -8.99 6.13 15.92
CA LYS A 96 -10.00 5.10 15.64
C LYS A 96 -10.49 4.45 16.92
N THR A 97 -11.68 3.86 16.89
CA THR A 97 -12.32 3.19 18.04
C THR A 97 -11.49 2.05 18.64
N ASN A 98 -10.60 1.47 17.85
CA ASN A 98 -9.66 0.45 18.32
C ASN A 98 -8.35 1.00 18.91
N GLY A 99 -8.26 2.32 19.10
CA GLY A 99 -7.07 2.99 19.63
C GLY A 99 -5.95 3.24 18.62
N TYR A 100 -6.16 2.96 17.34
CA TYR A 100 -5.17 3.24 16.30
C TYR A 100 -4.95 4.75 16.13
N ARG A 101 -3.67 5.18 16.15
CA ARG A 101 -3.24 6.56 15.95
C ARG A 101 -2.13 6.62 14.92
N SER A 102 -2.23 7.53 13.95
CA SER A 102 -1.23 7.81 12.91
C SER A 102 -1.69 8.99 12.06
N LEU A 103 -0.79 9.76 11.48
CA LEU A 103 -1.10 10.64 10.35
C LEU A 103 -1.01 9.80 9.07
N HIS A 104 -1.95 10.00 8.15
CA HIS A 104 -1.94 9.40 6.83
C HIS A 104 -1.99 10.49 5.77
N THR A 105 -1.15 10.39 4.78
CA THR A 105 -1.20 11.21 3.56
C THR A 105 -0.81 10.35 2.37
N VAL A 106 -1.08 10.81 1.16
CA VAL A 106 -0.66 10.15 -0.08
C VAL A 106 0.13 11.14 -0.91
N ILE A 107 1.32 10.74 -1.29
CA ILE A 107 2.21 11.49 -2.19
C ILE A 107 2.20 10.86 -3.57
N LEU A 108 2.62 11.62 -4.57
CA LEU A 108 2.87 11.13 -5.93
C LEU A 108 4.38 11.06 -6.15
N LEU A 109 4.88 9.87 -6.42
CA LEU A 109 6.29 9.60 -6.66
C LEU A 109 6.58 9.20 -8.10
N GLY A 110 7.81 9.44 -8.49
CA GLY A 110 8.36 9.03 -9.78
C GLY A 110 7.76 9.77 -10.98
N SER A 111 8.20 9.37 -12.16
CA SER A 111 7.82 9.98 -13.43
C SER A 111 6.36 9.72 -13.82
N TYR A 112 5.81 8.61 -13.35
CA TYR A 112 4.42 8.20 -13.60
C TYR A 112 3.44 8.68 -12.54
N GLY A 113 3.93 9.40 -11.49
CA GLY A 113 3.08 9.90 -10.41
C GLY A 113 2.41 8.80 -9.60
N LEU A 114 3.16 7.75 -9.28
CA LEU A 114 2.65 6.61 -8.50
C LEU A 114 2.20 7.07 -7.10
N PRO A 115 0.98 6.72 -6.68
CA PRO A 115 0.50 7.06 -5.36
C PRO A 115 1.18 6.18 -4.30
N VAL A 116 1.80 6.83 -3.31
CA VAL A 116 2.44 6.19 -2.16
C VAL A 116 1.81 6.72 -0.88
N GLU A 117 1.28 5.81 -0.06
CA GLU A 117 0.74 6.17 1.25
C GLU A 117 1.87 6.41 2.23
N ILE A 118 1.84 7.55 2.92
CA ILE A 118 2.74 7.86 4.03
C ILE A 118 1.98 7.72 5.34
N GLN A 119 2.51 6.89 6.24
CA GLN A 119 2.01 6.72 7.61
C GLN A 119 3.05 7.25 8.58
N ILE A 120 2.70 8.27 9.39
CA ILE A 120 3.59 8.87 10.36
C ILE A 120 3.01 8.68 11.76
N ARG A 121 3.81 8.16 12.69
CA ARG A 121 3.39 7.87 14.06
C ARG A 121 4.57 7.78 15.02
N THR A 122 4.32 7.92 16.31
CA THR A 122 5.36 7.70 17.30
C THR A 122 5.65 6.21 17.52
N ARG A 123 6.76 5.90 18.21
CA ARG A 123 7.09 4.51 18.61
C ARG A 123 5.98 3.89 19.48
N GLU A 124 5.40 4.68 20.38
CA GLU A 124 4.29 4.21 21.22
C GLU A 124 3.05 3.88 20.38
N MET A 125 2.64 4.79 19.49
CA MET A 125 1.52 4.56 18.56
C MET A 125 1.79 3.34 17.66
N HIS A 126 3.04 3.13 17.27
CA HIS A 126 3.46 1.98 16.50
C HIS A 126 3.25 0.68 17.28
N ASN A 127 3.70 0.63 18.53
CA ASN A 127 3.52 -0.54 19.39
C ASN A 127 2.04 -0.87 19.61
N ILE A 128 1.20 0.13 19.84
CA ILE A 128 -0.26 -0.06 19.97
C ILE A 128 -0.86 -0.61 18.66
N ALA A 129 -0.41 -0.12 17.50
CA ALA A 129 -0.92 -0.55 16.21
C ALA A 129 -0.49 -1.96 15.82
N GLU A 130 0.71 -2.41 16.20
CA GLU A 130 1.24 -3.73 15.85
C GLU A 130 0.91 -4.80 16.90
N ASN A 131 0.92 -4.46 18.20
CA ASN A 131 0.82 -5.41 19.30
C ASN A 131 -0.43 -5.24 20.17
N GLY A 132 -1.13 -4.09 20.05
CA GLY A 132 -2.30 -3.76 20.86
C GLY A 132 -3.64 -4.24 20.28
N LYS A 133 -4.73 -3.76 20.85
CA LYS A 133 -6.10 -4.04 20.38
C LYS A 133 -6.31 -3.67 18.91
N ALA A 134 -5.53 -2.74 18.38
CA ALA A 134 -5.55 -2.37 16.97
C ALA A 134 -5.01 -3.49 16.05
N ALA A 135 -4.08 -4.33 16.53
CA ALA A 135 -3.56 -5.48 15.79
C ALA A 135 -4.61 -6.60 15.64
N HIS A 136 -5.40 -6.85 16.68
CA HIS A 136 -6.44 -7.89 16.66
C HIS A 136 -7.57 -7.61 15.67
N SER A 137 -7.82 -6.35 15.30
CA SER A 137 -8.81 -6.02 14.27
C SER A 137 -8.40 -6.44 12.85
N ARG A 138 -7.12 -6.79 12.63
CA ARG A 138 -6.63 -7.38 11.37
C ARG A 138 -6.99 -8.86 11.23
N TYR A 139 -7.17 -9.57 12.35
CA TYR A 139 -7.60 -10.96 12.34
C TYR A 139 -9.14 -10.99 12.31
N LYS A 140 -9.73 -10.84 11.14
CA LYS A 140 -11.15 -11.13 10.95
C LYS A 140 -11.33 -12.64 10.92
N PRO A 141 -12.03 -13.25 11.92
CA PRO A 141 -12.27 -14.68 11.94
C PRO A 141 -13.45 -15.05 11.04
N ASN A 142 -13.41 -14.76 9.77
CA ASN A 142 -14.31 -15.27 8.74
C ASN A 142 -13.69 -14.97 7.37
N GLN A 143 -12.49 -15.51 7.17
CA GLN A 143 -12.04 -15.80 5.82
C GLN A 143 -12.68 -17.14 5.47
N GLU A 144 -13.80 -17.13 4.76
CA GLU A 144 -14.12 -18.25 3.89
C GLU A 144 -12.84 -18.53 3.11
N GLN A 145 -12.29 -19.73 3.30
CA GLN A 145 -11.14 -20.21 2.56
C GLN A 145 -11.54 -20.24 1.09
N GLN A 146 -11.36 -19.11 0.40
CA GLN A 146 -11.39 -19.13 -1.05
C GLN A 146 -10.21 -20.00 -1.46
N THR A 147 -10.53 -21.17 -2.00
CA THR A 147 -9.54 -22.11 -2.54
C THR A 147 -8.83 -21.41 -3.69
N VAL A 148 -7.57 -21.04 -3.46
CA VAL A 148 -6.70 -20.46 -4.48
C VAL A 148 -6.41 -21.54 -5.52
N THR A 149 -6.72 -21.30 -6.78
CA THR A 149 -6.42 -22.24 -7.85
C THR A 149 -4.91 -22.33 -8.08
N PRO A 150 -4.38 -23.45 -8.63
CA PRO A 150 -2.94 -23.57 -8.94
C PRO A 150 -2.42 -22.46 -9.86
N ARG A 151 -3.26 -21.94 -10.73
CA ARG A 151 -2.92 -20.83 -11.64
C ARG A 151 -2.83 -19.50 -10.89
N GLU A 152 -3.73 -19.26 -9.96
CA GLU A 152 -3.71 -18.11 -9.07
C GLU A 152 -2.49 -18.13 -8.19
N LEU A 153 -2.13 -19.28 -7.65
CA LEU A 153 -0.93 -19.49 -6.86
C LEU A 153 0.32 -19.12 -7.66
N ASN A 154 0.43 -19.56 -8.92
CA ASN A 154 1.57 -19.25 -9.78
C ASN A 154 1.70 -17.73 -10.05
N LEU A 155 0.59 -17.04 -10.28
CA LEU A 155 0.60 -15.59 -10.52
C LEU A 155 0.97 -14.81 -9.25
N LEU A 156 0.46 -15.25 -8.10
CA LEU A 156 0.83 -14.70 -6.80
C LEU A 156 2.32 -14.93 -6.50
N THR A 157 2.83 -16.15 -6.75
CA THR A 157 4.26 -16.48 -6.58
C THR A 157 5.14 -15.54 -7.41
N LYS A 158 4.82 -15.35 -8.69
CA LYS A 158 5.56 -14.42 -9.56
C LYS A 158 5.47 -12.95 -9.14
N ALA A 159 4.36 -12.56 -8.51
CA ALA A 159 4.22 -11.22 -7.95
C ALA A 159 5.08 -11.07 -6.69
N TYR A 160 5.14 -12.10 -5.83
CA TYR A 160 6.01 -12.10 -4.65
C TYR A 160 7.50 -12.07 -5.04
N GLU A 161 7.92 -12.82 -6.07
CA GLU A 161 9.30 -12.81 -6.58
C GLU A 161 9.78 -11.39 -6.99
N ILE A 162 8.85 -10.55 -7.49
CA ILE A 162 9.18 -9.16 -7.82
C ILE A 162 9.37 -8.31 -6.56
N LEU A 163 8.60 -8.59 -5.50
CA LEU A 163 8.65 -7.85 -4.24
C LEU A 163 9.84 -8.25 -3.35
N ASP A 164 10.42 -9.43 -3.59
CA ASP A 164 11.55 -9.97 -2.83
C ASP A 164 12.91 -9.47 -3.37
N GLN A 165 12.90 -8.44 -4.20
CA GLN A 165 14.12 -7.79 -4.67
C GLN A 165 14.70 -6.86 -3.61
N ASP A 166 16.03 -6.82 -3.50
CA ASP A 166 16.74 -5.99 -2.51
C ASP A 166 16.46 -4.50 -2.65
N ASP A 167 16.11 -4.03 -3.86
CA ASP A 167 15.72 -2.64 -4.13
C ASP A 167 14.47 -2.60 -5.01
N LEU A 168 13.35 -2.14 -4.43
CA LEU A 168 12.12 -1.93 -5.15
C LEU A 168 12.24 -0.65 -5.97
N THR A 169 12.13 -0.78 -7.29
CA THR A 169 12.17 0.33 -8.24
C THR A 169 10.78 0.63 -8.79
N GLU A 170 10.64 1.79 -9.45
CA GLU A 170 9.39 2.15 -10.15
C GLU A 170 9.03 1.11 -11.22
N SER A 171 10.03 0.62 -11.98
CA SER A 171 9.84 -0.41 -13.01
C SER A 171 9.42 -1.76 -12.43
N SER A 172 10.03 -2.20 -11.32
CA SER A 172 9.66 -3.46 -10.66
C SER A 172 8.25 -3.38 -10.07
N LEU A 173 7.89 -2.26 -9.46
CA LEU A 173 6.52 -2.04 -8.97
C LEU A 173 5.52 -2.04 -10.11
N PHE A 174 5.82 -1.36 -11.23
CA PHE A 174 4.93 -1.34 -12.39
C PHE A 174 4.71 -2.76 -12.96
N ALA A 175 5.79 -3.55 -13.07
CA ALA A 175 5.70 -4.95 -13.48
C ALA A 175 4.85 -5.80 -12.52
N TYR A 176 4.99 -5.57 -11.21
CA TYR A 176 4.16 -6.19 -10.18
C TYR A 176 2.68 -5.85 -10.35
N LEU A 177 2.37 -4.55 -10.48
CA LEU A 177 1.01 -4.07 -10.68
C LEU A 177 0.36 -4.63 -11.94
N GLN A 178 1.12 -4.72 -13.02
CA GLN A 178 0.64 -5.30 -14.28
C GLN A 178 0.30 -6.78 -14.12
N LYS A 179 1.14 -7.57 -13.43
CA LYS A 179 0.84 -8.99 -13.15
C LYS A 179 -0.42 -9.17 -12.29
N VAL A 180 -0.58 -8.33 -11.25
CA VAL A 180 -1.80 -8.34 -10.41
C VAL A 180 -3.03 -7.96 -11.23
N THR A 181 -2.93 -6.98 -12.11
CA THR A 181 -4.02 -6.54 -13.00
C THR A 181 -4.41 -7.62 -14.01
N ASP A 182 -3.43 -8.28 -14.64
CA ASP A 182 -3.67 -9.36 -15.59
C ASP A 182 -4.33 -10.56 -14.91
N TYR A 183 -3.95 -10.85 -13.68
CA TYR A 183 -4.61 -11.85 -12.85
C TYR A 183 -6.09 -11.50 -12.63
N LEU A 184 -6.37 -10.28 -12.21
CA LEU A 184 -7.73 -9.81 -11.91
C LEU A 184 -8.65 -9.86 -13.13
N LYS A 185 -8.17 -9.39 -14.29
CA LYS A 185 -8.94 -9.42 -15.55
C LYS A 185 -9.36 -10.85 -15.93
N ARG A 186 -8.47 -11.81 -15.73
CA ARG A 186 -8.73 -13.23 -16.04
C ARG A 186 -9.71 -13.86 -15.06
N SER A 187 -9.54 -13.61 -13.76
CA SER A 187 -10.45 -14.11 -12.72
C SER A 187 -11.87 -13.56 -12.88
N PHE A 188 -12.00 -12.30 -13.32
CA PHE A 188 -13.30 -11.67 -13.55
C PHE A 188 -14.04 -12.28 -14.77
N VAL A 189 -13.33 -12.58 -15.85
CA VAL A 189 -13.89 -13.24 -17.03
C VAL A 189 -14.34 -14.67 -16.71
N GLU A 190 -13.57 -15.40 -15.90
CA GLU A 190 -13.94 -16.77 -15.49
C GLU A 190 -15.19 -16.78 -14.58
N LEU A 191 -15.36 -15.79 -13.69
CA LEU A 191 -16.56 -15.63 -12.87
C LEU A 191 -17.81 -15.30 -13.71
N GLN A 192 -17.70 -14.42 -14.70
CA GLN A 192 -18.81 -14.09 -15.60
C GLN A 192 -19.22 -15.30 -16.46
N ASN A 193 -18.26 -16.11 -16.90
CA ASN A 193 -18.55 -17.30 -17.68
C ASN A 193 -19.24 -18.40 -16.85
N LYS A 194 -18.92 -18.52 -15.54
CA LYS A 194 -19.62 -19.45 -14.63
C LYS A 194 -21.05 -19.03 -14.36
N THR A 195 -21.29 -17.76 -14.07
CA THR A 195 -22.67 -17.25 -13.85
C THR A 195 -23.54 -17.37 -15.08
N ASN A 196 -23.00 -17.25 -16.29
CA ASN A 196 -23.74 -17.44 -17.54
C ASN A 196 -23.99 -18.92 -17.83
N SER A 197 -23.14 -19.86 -17.41
CA SER A 197 -23.39 -21.29 -17.56
C SER A 197 -24.44 -21.80 -16.56
N ASP A 198 -24.45 -21.29 -15.34
CA ASP A 198 -25.43 -21.70 -14.33
C ASP A 198 -26.84 -21.22 -14.65
N ASN A 199 -26.98 -20.02 -15.25
CA ASN A 199 -28.27 -19.51 -15.72
C ASN A 199 -28.83 -20.24 -16.97
N CYS A 200 -28.03 -21.02 -17.69
CA CYS A 200 -28.50 -21.83 -18.81
C CYS A 200 -29.12 -23.17 -18.38
N TYR A 201 -28.89 -23.62 -17.15
CA TYR A 201 -29.44 -24.90 -16.63
C TYR A 201 -30.77 -24.72 -15.86
N GLU A 202 -31.15 -23.49 -15.48
CA GLU A 202 -32.42 -23.20 -14.78
C GLU A 202 -33.60 -22.86 -15.73
N SER A 203 -33.38 -22.91 -17.05
CA SER A 203 -34.40 -22.57 -18.06
C SER A 203 -34.82 -23.77 -18.98
N GLN A 204 -34.74 -25.00 -18.42
CA GLN A 204 -35.34 -26.18 -19.10
C GLN A 204 -36.37 -26.87 -18.21
#